data_4fecce67c401fa14cc17d48205f65ad5
#
_entry.id   4fecce67c401fa14cc17d48205f65ad5
#
_cell.length_a   1.000
_cell.length_b   1.000
_cell.length_c   1.000
_cell.angle_alpha   90.00
_cell.angle_beta   90.00
_cell.angle_gamma   90.00
#
_symmetry.space_group_name_H-M   'P 1'
#
loop_
_entity.id
_entity.type
_entity.pdbx_description
1 polymer ?
#
loop_
_entity_poly.entity_id
_entity_poly.type
_entity_poly.pdbx_seq_one_letter_code
_entity_poly.pdbx_strand_id
1 'polypeptide(L)'
;MFKEYDVIVVGAGHAGCEAAAAAANMGSKVLLITMNMQTIAQMSCNPAMGGIAKGQIVREIDALGGYSGIVSDKSMIQFRMLNKSKGPGMWSPRTQNDKMLFAQTWREMLEQTPNIDFWQDMVKGLIVSRGTISGVITGMGQEIKAKSVVLTNGTFLNGVIHIGEKQFGGGRMGESKATGLTEQLVELGFESDRLKTGTPPRIDGRSLDYSKMEIQEPDTEIVGFSYLPVEKIKPEQQKHCWIAYTSQEVHDILKTGFDQSPMFQGRIQGSGPRYCPSIEDKINRFAERDRHQLFVEPEGFNTVEIYVNGFSTSLPEEVQYNALTKIPGFENCKFFRPGYAIEYDYFPPTQLNYNLETKLVKNLFFAGQINGTTGYEEAACQGLMAGINAHNNAHGKDPFALKRDEAYIGVLIDDLINKGTDEPYRMFTSRAEYRTLLRQDNADLRLTQKGYELGLASEERYQLMKDKESSVAEIKKVLMETSVEPDTINSFLEQKQSAPLTEKSKAYKLLLRPNIEIEELVAAVPHLKARIGSVDRTNLQQAEIQAKYDVYIQKERELAQKMNNLDDLVIPDSFSYQQLTALSAEARQKLEKIKPKTLGQAGRISGVNPSDIQILMVFMGR
;
A
#
# COMPACT_ATOMS: atom_id res chain seq x y z
N MET A 1 24.34 25.79 12.66
CA MET A 1 24.43 24.86 11.52
C MET A 1 23.04 24.65 10.94
N PHE A 2 22.09 24.17 11.73
CA PHE A 2 20.71 23.97 11.27
C PHE A 2 19.86 25.22 11.47
N LYS A 3 19.06 25.57 10.45
CA LYS A 3 17.98 26.54 10.58
C LYS A 3 16.73 25.79 11.07
N GLU A 4 15.72 26.54 11.49
CA GLU A 4 14.41 25.94 11.80
C GLU A 4 13.74 25.43 10.51
N TYR A 5 13.20 24.21 10.56
CA TYR A 5 12.45 23.58 9.48
C TYR A 5 10.95 23.67 9.72
N ASP A 6 10.17 23.63 8.66
CA ASP A 6 8.72 23.47 8.80
C ASP A 6 8.40 22.02 9.19
N VAL A 7 9.05 21.04 8.54
CA VAL A 7 8.85 19.61 8.78
C VAL A 7 10.18 18.89 8.89
N ILE A 8 10.35 18.07 9.92
CA ILE A 8 11.40 17.05 9.99
C ILE A 8 10.76 15.67 9.77
N VAL A 9 11.33 14.89 8.85
CA VAL A 9 10.95 13.50 8.62
C VAL A 9 12.08 12.60 9.12
N VAL A 10 11.75 11.68 10.03
CA VAL A 10 12.69 10.73 10.64
C VAL A 10 12.54 9.36 10.01
N GLY A 11 13.58 8.93 9.29
CA GLY A 11 13.59 7.70 8.51
C GLY A 11 13.33 7.95 7.03
N ALA A 12 14.12 7.33 6.16
CA ALA A 12 14.02 7.46 4.70
C ALA A 12 13.63 6.12 4.04
N GLY A 13 12.71 5.36 4.66
CA GLY A 13 11.99 4.26 4.03
C GLY A 13 10.86 4.79 3.13
N HIS A 14 10.00 3.90 2.62
CA HIS A 14 8.91 4.29 1.71
C HIS A 14 7.99 5.37 2.29
N ALA A 15 7.66 5.29 3.58
CA ALA A 15 6.86 6.31 4.26
C ALA A 15 7.59 7.66 4.35
N GLY A 16 8.87 7.64 4.76
CA GLY A 16 9.65 8.86 4.91
C GLY A 16 9.91 9.56 3.59
N CYS A 17 10.18 8.81 2.53
CA CYS A 17 10.38 9.35 1.18
C CYS A 17 9.12 10.08 0.67
N GLU A 18 7.95 9.46 0.78
CA GLU A 18 6.70 10.10 0.37
C GLU A 18 6.33 11.29 1.26
N ALA A 19 6.56 11.20 2.58
CA ALA A 19 6.29 12.31 3.50
C ALA A 19 7.16 13.53 3.20
N ALA A 20 8.46 13.31 2.98
CA ALA A 20 9.39 14.39 2.65
C ALA A 20 9.07 15.04 1.30
N ALA A 21 8.83 14.22 0.27
CA ALA A 21 8.46 14.70 -1.06
C ALA A 21 7.15 15.50 -1.04
N ALA A 22 6.11 14.99 -0.36
CA ALA A 22 4.82 15.66 -0.27
C ALA A 22 4.92 17.01 0.42
N ALA A 23 5.50 17.07 1.61
CA ALA A 23 5.65 18.32 2.35
C ALA A 23 6.49 19.36 1.59
N ALA A 24 7.58 18.93 0.94
CA ALA A 24 8.47 19.83 0.18
C ALA A 24 7.80 20.35 -1.10
N ASN A 25 7.10 19.49 -1.85
CA ASN A 25 6.38 19.91 -3.06
C ASN A 25 5.23 20.88 -2.76
N MET A 26 4.64 20.79 -1.56
CA MET A 26 3.65 21.76 -1.07
C MET A 26 4.29 23.07 -0.54
N GLY A 27 5.61 23.18 -0.50
CA GLY A 27 6.35 24.40 -0.17
C GLY A 27 6.94 24.46 1.25
N SER A 28 6.88 23.39 2.05
CA SER A 28 7.58 23.33 3.35
C SER A 28 9.08 23.18 3.18
N LYS A 29 9.85 23.76 4.09
CA LYS A 29 11.26 23.44 4.28
C LYS A 29 11.36 22.15 5.07
N VAL A 30 11.88 21.11 4.45
CA VAL A 30 11.92 19.74 4.98
C VAL A 30 13.36 19.33 5.28
N LEU A 31 13.58 18.70 6.43
CA LEU A 31 14.78 17.94 6.71
C LEU A 31 14.45 16.46 6.77
N LEU A 32 15.03 15.66 5.89
CA LEU A 32 14.95 14.20 5.91
C LEU A 32 16.18 13.65 6.64
N ILE A 33 15.95 13.03 7.81
CA ILE A 33 17.01 12.41 8.62
C ILE A 33 16.97 10.91 8.43
N THR A 34 18.09 10.32 8.06
CA THR A 34 18.22 8.86 7.90
C THR A 34 19.54 8.35 8.49
N MET A 35 19.53 7.16 9.01
CA MET A 35 20.74 6.52 9.54
C MET A 35 21.75 6.19 8.43
N ASN A 36 21.30 5.99 7.20
CA ASN A 36 22.15 5.63 6.07
C ASN A 36 21.57 6.17 4.76
N MET A 37 22.27 7.15 4.15
CA MET A 37 21.90 7.73 2.86
C MET A 37 21.96 6.74 1.70
N GLN A 38 22.72 5.64 1.81
CA GLN A 38 22.83 4.63 0.75
C GLN A 38 21.63 3.68 0.70
N THR A 39 20.79 3.68 1.74
CA THR A 39 19.65 2.76 1.87
C THR A 39 18.29 3.48 1.83
N ILE A 40 18.24 4.71 1.28
CA ILE A 40 16.98 5.43 1.04
C ILE A 40 16.05 4.56 0.19
N ALA A 41 14.81 4.41 0.64
CA ALA A 41 13.75 3.61 0.03
C ALA A 41 14.13 2.17 -0.32
N GLN A 42 15.11 1.58 0.38
CA GLN A 42 15.55 0.22 0.09
C GLN A 42 14.42 -0.78 0.30
N MET A 43 14.23 -1.64 -0.71
CA MET A 43 13.31 -2.78 -0.62
C MET A 43 13.93 -3.90 0.20
N SER A 44 13.62 -3.96 1.49
CA SER A 44 14.23 -4.90 2.45
C SER A 44 13.71 -6.34 2.29
N CYS A 45 12.50 -6.48 1.77
CA CYS A 45 11.83 -7.76 1.54
C CYS A 45 11.68 -7.99 0.01
N ASN A 46 10.52 -8.44 -0.46
CA ASN A 46 10.27 -8.66 -1.88
C ASN A 46 10.47 -7.35 -2.69
N PRO A 47 11.31 -7.33 -3.74
CA PRO A 47 11.47 -6.17 -4.60
C PRO A 47 10.31 -6.03 -5.60
N ALA A 48 9.10 -5.89 -5.08
CA ALA A 48 7.87 -5.76 -5.85
C ALA A 48 6.96 -4.66 -5.28
N MET A 49 6.26 -3.96 -6.17
CA MET A 49 5.25 -2.96 -5.82
C MET A 49 3.89 -3.36 -6.36
N GLY A 50 2.83 -3.02 -5.62
CA GLY A 50 1.47 -3.30 -6.00
C GLY A 50 1.02 -4.73 -5.69
N GLY A 51 0.12 -5.27 -6.52
CA GLY A 51 -0.59 -6.50 -6.24
C GLY A 51 -1.99 -6.25 -5.67
N ILE A 52 -2.66 -7.29 -5.21
CA ILE A 52 -4.08 -7.25 -4.81
C ILE A 52 -4.33 -6.16 -3.75
N ALA A 53 -5.21 -5.24 -4.04
CA ALA A 53 -5.53 -4.00 -3.32
C ALA A 53 -4.37 -2.98 -3.22
N LYS A 54 -3.14 -3.42 -3.26
CA LYS A 54 -1.95 -2.58 -3.11
C LYS A 54 -1.65 -1.78 -4.39
N GLY A 55 -1.91 -2.39 -5.57
CA GLY A 55 -1.83 -1.67 -6.83
C GLY A 55 -2.77 -0.47 -6.89
N GLN A 56 -3.95 -0.58 -6.30
CA GLN A 56 -4.89 0.53 -6.14
C GLN A 56 -4.27 1.65 -5.29
N ILE A 57 -3.63 1.31 -4.17
CA ILE A 57 -2.97 2.30 -3.30
C ILE A 57 -1.86 3.04 -4.04
N VAL A 58 -1.01 2.35 -4.81
CA VAL A 58 0.06 3.01 -5.58
C VAL A 58 -0.51 3.97 -6.62
N ARG A 59 -1.60 3.58 -7.29
CA ARG A 59 -2.32 4.45 -8.24
C ARG A 59 -2.92 5.67 -7.55
N GLU A 60 -3.42 5.52 -6.32
CA GLU A 60 -3.96 6.63 -5.52
C GLU A 60 -2.86 7.57 -5.02
N ILE A 61 -1.71 7.04 -4.60
CA ILE A 61 -0.51 7.84 -4.27
C ILE A 61 -0.10 8.68 -5.48
N ASP A 62 0.00 8.06 -6.65
CA ASP A 62 0.36 8.74 -7.90
C ASP A 62 -0.66 9.81 -8.27
N ALA A 63 -1.95 9.52 -8.18
CA ALA A 63 -3.03 10.45 -8.49
C ALA A 63 -2.99 11.72 -7.63
N LEU A 64 -2.60 11.60 -6.35
CA LEU A 64 -2.43 12.72 -5.44
C LEU A 64 -1.15 13.54 -5.68
N GLY A 65 -0.19 13.01 -6.43
CA GLY A 65 1.08 13.66 -6.71
C GLY A 65 2.30 13.05 -6.02
N GLY A 66 2.16 11.85 -5.41
CA GLY A 66 3.27 11.11 -4.83
C GLY A 66 4.19 10.48 -5.88
N TYR A 67 5.32 9.95 -5.45
CA TYR A 67 6.40 9.48 -6.31
C TYR A 67 6.49 7.97 -6.49
N SER A 68 5.90 7.17 -5.59
CA SER A 68 6.02 5.70 -5.61
C SER A 68 5.62 5.07 -6.94
N GLY A 69 4.58 5.60 -7.60
CA GLY A 69 4.15 5.12 -8.92
C GLY A 69 5.20 5.37 -10.00
N ILE A 70 5.76 6.58 -10.03
CA ILE A 70 6.82 6.98 -10.99
C ILE A 70 8.08 6.12 -10.79
N VAL A 71 8.53 5.98 -9.55
CA VAL A 71 9.73 5.18 -9.22
C VAL A 71 9.52 3.71 -9.57
N SER A 72 8.34 3.17 -9.30
CA SER A 72 8.00 1.80 -9.65
C SER A 72 8.03 1.57 -11.15
N ASP A 73 7.49 2.51 -11.94
CA ASP A 73 7.47 2.42 -13.41
C ASP A 73 8.88 2.52 -14.01
N LYS A 74 9.73 3.41 -13.48
CA LYS A 74 11.12 3.57 -13.94
C LYS A 74 12.03 2.38 -13.61
N SER A 75 11.74 1.64 -12.56
CA SER A 75 12.60 0.57 -12.05
C SER A 75 12.03 -0.84 -12.25
N MET A 76 10.86 -0.97 -12.89
CA MET A 76 10.25 -2.29 -13.11
C MET A 76 11.09 -3.18 -14.01
N ILE A 77 11.15 -4.46 -13.67
CA ILE A 77 11.75 -5.51 -14.49
C ILE A 77 10.70 -6.50 -15.01
N GLN A 78 9.50 -6.50 -14.42
CA GLN A 78 8.35 -7.26 -14.87
C GLN A 78 7.05 -6.55 -14.46
N PHE A 79 6.05 -6.59 -15.34
CA PHE A 79 4.70 -6.08 -15.06
C PHE A 79 3.65 -7.16 -15.21
N ARG A 80 2.66 -7.17 -14.32
CA ARG A 80 1.47 -8.01 -14.41
C ARG A 80 0.24 -7.28 -13.90
N MET A 81 -0.88 -7.39 -14.60
CA MET A 81 -2.20 -7.00 -14.10
C MET A 81 -2.86 -8.22 -13.46
N LEU A 82 -2.95 -8.24 -12.14
CA LEU A 82 -3.56 -9.35 -11.40
C LEU A 82 -5.09 -9.28 -11.44
N ASN A 83 -5.75 -10.43 -11.32
CA ASN A 83 -7.21 -10.57 -11.26
C ASN A 83 -7.96 -10.07 -12.51
N LYS A 84 -7.36 -10.10 -13.70
CA LYS A 84 -8.03 -9.69 -14.96
C LYS A 84 -9.38 -10.40 -15.16
N SER A 85 -9.48 -11.69 -14.83
CA SER A 85 -10.71 -12.48 -14.96
C SER A 85 -11.82 -12.13 -13.97
N LYS A 86 -11.53 -11.33 -12.93
CA LYS A 86 -12.49 -10.99 -11.86
C LYS A 86 -13.17 -9.64 -12.05
N GLY A 87 -12.92 -8.98 -13.17
CA GLY A 87 -13.49 -7.68 -13.52
C GLY A 87 -12.73 -6.47 -12.95
N PRO A 88 -13.05 -5.25 -13.45
CA PRO A 88 -12.28 -4.03 -13.23
C PRO A 88 -12.13 -3.63 -11.77
N GLY A 89 -13.12 -3.89 -10.93
CA GLY A 89 -13.06 -3.60 -9.48
C GLY A 89 -11.99 -4.41 -8.72
N MET A 90 -11.48 -5.49 -9.35
CA MET A 90 -10.47 -6.37 -8.76
C MET A 90 -9.11 -6.29 -9.46
N TRP A 91 -9.01 -5.60 -10.60
CA TRP A 91 -7.75 -5.45 -11.32
C TRP A 91 -6.73 -4.74 -10.46
N SER A 92 -5.56 -5.32 -10.37
CA SER A 92 -4.51 -4.82 -9.47
C SER A 92 -3.16 -4.90 -10.17
N PRO A 93 -2.56 -3.76 -10.56
CA PRO A 93 -1.24 -3.75 -11.16
C PRO A 93 -0.17 -4.18 -10.14
N ARG A 94 0.81 -4.95 -10.62
CA ARG A 94 1.97 -5.38 -9.86
C ARG A 94 3.23 -5.29 -10.73
N THR A 95 4.28 -4.74 -10.16
CA THR A 95 5.62 -4.75 -10.75
C THR A 95 6.58 -5.56 -9.89
N GLN A 96 7.46 -6.29 -10.54
CA GLN A 96 8.74 -6.69 -9.96
C GLN A 96 9.74 -5.61 -10.33
N ASN A 97 10.57 -5.19 -9.38
CA ASN A 97 11.45 -4.03 -9.56
C ASN A 97 12.92 -4.41 -9.42
N ASP A 98 13.78 -3.70 -10.10
CA ASP A 98 15.20 -3.67 -9.80
C ASP A 98 15.41 -2.91 -8.51
N LYS A 99 15.83 -3.63 -7.46
CA LYS A 99 15.95 -3.12 -6.10
C LYS A 99 16.94 -1.96 -5.97
N MET A 100 18.06 -2.05 -6.70
CA MET A 100 19.09 -1.02 -6.67
C MET A 100 18.62 0.22 -7.42
N LEU A 101 18.07 0.03 -8.61
CA LEU A 101 17.52 1.11 -9.43
C LEU A 101 16.34 1.80 -8.74
N PHE A 102 15.49 1.06 -8.05
CA PHE A 102 14.38 1.62 -7.27
C PHE A 102 14.87 2.59 -6.20
N ALA A 103 15.84 2.17 -5.39
CA ALA A 103 16.43 3.01 -4.33
C ALA A 103 17.18 4.21 -4.92
N GLN A 104 17.96 4.01 -5.98
CA GLN A 104 18.66 5.08 -6.69
C GLN A 104 17.68 6.12 -7.25
N THR A 105 16.63 5.65 -7.94
CA THR A 105 15.61 6.54 -8.53
C THR A 105 14.92 7.38 -7.46
N TRP A 106 14.55 6.78 -6.32
CA TRP A 106 13.99 7.52 -5.19
C TRP A 106 14.94 8.60 -4.68
N ARG A 107 16.19 8.24 -4.46
CA ARG A 107 17.21 9.18 -3.99
C ARG A 107 17.40 10.35 -4.95
N GLU A 108 17.55 10.07 -6.24
CA GLU A 108 17.70 11.11 -7.27
C GLU A 108 16.49 12.04 -7.34
N MET A 109 15.27 11.49 -7.27
CA MET A 109 14.05 12.31 -7.26
C MET A 109 13.97 13.19 -6.02
N LEU A 110 14.33 12.68 -4.84
CA LEU A 110 14.34 13.49 -3.61
C LEU A 110 15.41 14.58 -3.64
N GLU A 111 16.61 14.28 -4.16
CA GLU A 111 17.69 15.25 -4.31
C GLU A 111 17.35 16.37 -5.33
N GLN A 112 16.49 16.06 -6.31
CA GLN A 112 15.98 17.03 -7.28
C GLN A 112 14.73 17.78 -6.78
N THR A 113 14.10 17.33 -5.71
CA THR A 113 12.92 17.99 -5.14
C THR A 113 13.34 19.24 -4.36
N PRO A 114 12.86 20.44 -4.72
CA PRO A 114 13.18 21.66 -3.97
C PRO A 114 12.76 21.54 -2.49
N ASN A 115 13.45 22.29 -1.63
CA ASN A 115 13.14 22.44 -0.20
C ASN A 115 13.39 21.19 0.66
N ILE A 116 14.09 20.16 0.17
CA ILE A 116 14.54 19.03 0.98
C ILE A 116 16.01 19.16 1.29
N ASP A 117 16.34 19.20 2.58
CA ASP A 117 17.67 19.00 3.10
C ASP A 117 17.80 17.57 3.65
N PHE A 118 19.01 17.01 3.64
CA PHE A 118 19.29 15.66 4.13
C PHE A 118 20.28 15.71 5.29
N TRP A 119 20.08 14.80 6.26
CA TRP A 119 21.03 14.61 7.34
C TRP A 119 21.19 13.13 7.67
N GLN A 120 22.43 12.65 7.65
CA GLN A 120 22.72 11.26 8.01
C GLN A 120 23.08 11.16 9.48
N ASP A 121 22.11 10.73 10.28
CA ASP A 121 22.25 10.44 11.70
C ASP A 121 21.05 9.61 12.18
N MET A 122 21.15 9.04 13.36
CA MET A 122 20.03 8.46 14.09
C MET A 122 19.32 9.57 14.89
N VAL A 123 18.01 9.58 14.92
CA VAL A 123 17.25 10.37 15.89
C VAL A 123 17.02 9.53 17.14
N LYS A 124 17.47 10.02 18.29
CA LYS A 124 17.36 9.35 19.59
C LYS A 124 16.37 10.00 20.55
N GLY A 125 15.89 11.19 20.24
CA GLY A 125 14.96 11.91 21.12
C GLY A 125 14.14 12.95 20.39
N LEU A 126 13.06 13.37 21.04
CA LEU A 126 12.13 14.42 20.62
C LEU A 126 12.23 15.60 21.58
N ILE A 127 12.12 16.82 21.04
CA ILE A 127 12.01 18.05 21.83
C ILE A 127 10.52 18.37 21.97
N VAL A 128 9.94 18.08 23.13
CA VAL A 128 8.52 18.30 23.43
C VAL A 128 8.39 19.35 24.52
N SER A 129 7.56 20.34 24.29
CA SER A 129 7.25 21.39 25.26
C SER A 129 5.73 21.58 25.37
N ARG A 130 5.19 21.47 26.58
CA ARG A 130 3.74 21.65 26.87
C ARG A 130 2.84 20.82 25.95
N GLY A 131 3.22 19.55 25.68
CA GLY A 131 2.46 18.63 24.82
C GLY A 131 2.54 18.93 23.31
N THR A 132 3.50 19.74 22.88
CA THR A 132 3.73 20.09 21.47
C THR A 132 5.17 19.78 21.08
N ILE A 133 5.36 19.13 19.91
CA ILE A 133 6.69 18.90 19.35
C ILE A 133 7.31 20.23 18.91
N SER A 134 8.62 20.39 19.10
CA SER A 134 9.39 21.54 18.62
C SER A 134 10.71 21.17 17.94
N GLY A 135 10.99 19.86 17.80
CA GLY A 135 12.18 19.39 17.12
C GLY A 135 12.61 17.99 17.55
N VAL A 136 13.82 17.63 17.16
CA VAL A 136 14.43 16.31 17.42
C VAL A 136 15.85 16.46 17.96
N ILE A 137 16.32 15.41 18.64
CA ILE A 137 17.70 15.25 19.12
C ILE A 137 18.33 14.08 18.36
N THR A 138 19.45 14.34 17.69
CA THR A 138 20.16 13.31 16.92
C THR A 138 21.10 12.48 17.79
N GLY A 139 21.60 11.38 17.25
CA GLY A 139 22.59 10.50 17.91
C GLY A 139 23.85 11.23 18.30
N MET A 140 24.32 12.17 17.47
CA MET A 140 25.46 13.03 17.73
C MET A 140 25.15 14.21 18.69
N GLY A 141 23.93 14.29 19.21
CA GLY A 141 23.52 15.30 20.19
C GLY A 141 23.09 16.64 19.60
N GLN A 142 22.85 16.72 18.30
CA GLN A 142 22.34 17.95 17.68
C GLN A 142 20.85 18.11 17.98
N GLU A 143 20.47 19.28 18.47
CA GLU A 143 19.08 19.72 18.59
C GLU A 143 18.66 20.44 17.31
N ILE A 144 17.65 19.93 16.61
CA ILE A 144 17.16 20.50 15.36
C ILE A 144 15.69 20.86 15.53
N LYS A 145 15.36 22.14 15.34
CA LYS A 145 14.01 22.66 15.53
C LYS A 145 13.13 22.45 14.30
N ALA A 146 11.86 22.13 14.53
CA ALA A 146 10.83 22.06 13.50
C ALA A 146 9.44 22.35 14.07
N LYS A 147 8.54 22.82 13.21
CA LYS A 147 7.14 23.03 13.55
C LYS A 147 6.36 21.73 13.64
N SER A 148 6.69 20.75 12.78
CA SER A 148 6.08 19.40 12.75
C SER A 148 7.16 18.34 12.57
N VAL A 149 6.92 17.14 13.12
CA VAL A 149 7.81 15.98 13.00
C VAL A 149 7.01 14.75 12.57
N VAL A 150 7.51 14.01 11.58
CA VAL A 150 6.95 12.75 11.09
C VAL A 150 7.90 11.61 11.42
N LEU A 151 7.46 10.64 12.23
CA LEU A 151 8.22 9.43 12.56
C LEU A 151 7.87 8.30 11.60
N THR A 152 8.88 7.73 10.93
CA THR A 152 8.73 6.66 9.93
C THR A 152 9.79 5.56 10.13
N ASN A 153 9.96 5.12 11.36
CA ASN A 153 11.11 4.31 11.81
C ASN A 153 11.18 2.87 11.25
N GLY A 154 10.15 2.38 10.57
CA GLY A 154 10.15 1.03 9.98
C GLY A 154 10.34 -0.07 11.03
N THR A 155 11.29 -0.98 10.77
CA THR A 155 11.63 -2.09 11.66
C THR A 155 12.78 -1.78 12.61
N PHE A 156 13.15 -0.50 12.77
CA PHE A 156 14.39 -0.12 13.45
C PHE A 156 14.24 0.15 14.94
N LEU A 157 13.04 0.53 15.44
CA LEU A 157 12.82 0.83 16.86
C LEU A 157 13.04 -0.44 17.70
N ASN A 158 14.11 -0.43 18.49
CA ASN A 158 14.56 -1.55 19.32
C ASN A 158 14.58 -2.88 18.55
N GLY A 159 14.93 -2.84 17.26
CA GLY A 159 14.92 -3.97 16.36
C GLY A 159 15.82 -5.12 16.83
N VAL A 160 15.31 -6.34 16.76
CA VAL A 160 16.04 -7.58 17.07
C VAL A 160 15.88 -8.57 15.94
N ILE A 161 16.99 -9.01 15.38
CA ILE A 161 17.06 -10.04 14.34
C ILE A 161 17.22 -11.41 14.99
N HIS A 162 16.44 -12.39 14.51
CA HIS A 162 16.43 -13.76 15.01
C HIS A 162 16.73 -14.75 13.88
N ILE A 163 17.71 -15.64 14.10
CA ILE A 163 18.03 -16.79 13.23
C ILE A 163 18.31 -17.98 14.12
N GLY A 164 17.40 -18.95 14.15
CA GLY A 164 17.49 -20.05 15.10
C GLY A 164 17.61 -19.53 16.53
N GLU A 165 18.67 -19.95 17.24
CA GLU A 165 18.93 -19.50 18.60
C GLU A 165 19.66 -18.16 18.68
N LYS A 166 20.17 -17.65 17.55
CA LYS A 166 20.96 -16.42 17.52
C LYS A 166 20.04 -15.19 17.53
N GLN A 167 20.43 -14.20 18.34
CA GLN A 167 19.75 -12.91 18.44
C GLN A 167 20.79 -11.79 18.40
N PHE A 168 20.50 -10.73 17.63
CA PHE A 168 21.34 -9.54 17.61
C PHE A 168 20.52 -8.29 17.28
N GLY A 169 20.96 -7.14 17.81
CA GLY A 169 20.30 -5.88 17.57
C GLY A 169 20.48 -5.40 16.12
N GLY A 170 19.39 -5.01 15.48
CA GLY A 170 19.41 -4.47 14.13
C GLY A 170 18.00 -4.20 13.63
N GLY A 171 17.87 -3.23 12.75
CA GLY A 171 16.60 -2.96 12.04
C GLY A 171 16.49 -3.74 10.72
N ARG A 172 17.64 -4.14 10.18
CA ARG A 172 17.84 -4.95 8.98
C ARG A 172 19.21 -5.61 9.06
N MET A 173 19.41 -6.72 8.35
CA MET A 173 20.71 -7.40 8.34
C MET A 173 21.84 -6.44 7.94
N GLY A 174 22.83 -6.30 8.81
CA GLY A 174 23.97 -5.39 8.61
C GLY A 174 23.73 -3.94 9.02
N GLU A 175 22.56 -3.58 9.54
CA GLU A 175 22.25 -2.22 9.98
C GLU A 175 21.84 -2.18 11.46
N SER A 176 22.30 -1.15 12.16
CA SER A 176 22.02 -0.95 13.59
C SER A 176 20.55 -0.69 13.88
N LYS A 177 20.10 -1.00 15.09
CA LYS A 177 18.80 -0.61 15.60
C LYS A 177 18.77 0.87 16.03
N ALA A 178 17.58 1.48 16.01
CA ALA A 178 17.33 2.79 16.61
C ALA A 178 16.84 2.62 18.05
N THR A 179 17.41 3.39 18.97
CA THR A 179 17.11 3.35 20.41
C THR A 179 16.83 4.75 20.95
N GLY A 180 16.13 4.83 22.08
CA GLY A 180 15.83 6.08 22.80
C GLY A 180 14.44 6.66 22.50
N LEU A 181 13.95 6.54 21.27
CA LEU A 181 12.64 7.09 20.89
C LEU A 181 11.47 6.33 21.53
N THR A 182 11.50 5.00 21.56
CA THR A 182 10.42 4.21 22.18
C THR A 182 10.29 4.54 23.65
N GLU A 183 11.39 4.57 24.36
CA GLU A 183 11.44 4.85 25.80
C GLU A 183 10.83 6.23 26.09
N GLN A 184 11.24 7.26 25.34
CA GLN A 184 10.71 8.60 25.51
C GLN A 184 9.22 8.70 25.14
N LEU A 185 8.75 8.02 24.09
CA LEU A 185 7.34 8.00 23.73
C LEU A 185 6.49 7.33 24.82
N VAL A 186 6.99 6.24 25.41
CA VAL A 186 6.32 5.58 26.55
C VAL A 186 6.27 6.52 27.76
N GLU A 187 7.35 7.24 28.07
CA GLU A 187 7.37 8.25 29.14
C GLU A 187 6.38 9.40 28.88
N LEU A 188 6.12 9.74 27.63
CA LEU A 188 5.10 10.71 27.22
C LEU A 188 3.67 10.16 27.30
N GLY A 189 3.49 8.87 27.63
CA GLY A 189 2.20 8.22 27.83
C GLY A 189 1.70 7.40 26.63
N PHE A 190 2.51 7.19 25.58
CA PHE A 190 2.12 6.33 24.46
C PHE A 190 2.14 4.85 24.88
N GLU A 191 1.12 4.11 24.46
CA GLU A 191 1.14 2.64 24.48
C GLU A 191 2.05 2.16 23.36
N SER A 192 2.92 1.18 23.64
CA SER A 192 3.73 0.50 22.65
C SER A 192 3.63 -1.01 22.81
N ASP A 193 3.85 -1.75 21.74
CA ASP A 193 3.92 -3.21 21.74
C ASP A 193 4.92 -3.65 20.65
N ARG A 194 5.10 -4.96 20.48
CA ARG A 194 6.05 -5.51 19.52
C ARG A 194 5.35 -6.27 18.41
N LEU A 195 5.84 -6.08 17.19
CA LEU A 195 5.45 -6.86 16.02
C LEU A 195 6.65 -7.56 15.41
N LYS A 196 6.39 -8.60 14.65
CA LYS A 196 7.42 -9.38 13.96
C LYS A 196 7.10 -9.44 12.47
N THR A 197 8.13 -9.36 11.65
CA THR A 197 8.08 -9.73 10.23
C THR A 197 9.28 -10.63 9.90
N GLY A 198 9.36 -11.11 8.66
CA GLY A 198 10.46 -11.98 8.25
C GLY A 198 10.78 -11.86 6.78
N THR A 199 11.94 -12.38 6.40
CA THR A 199 12.41 -12.40 5.02
C THR A 199 13.01 -13.78 4.70
N PRO A 200 12.92 -14.26 3.44
CA PRO A 200 13.57 -15.51 3.03
C PRO A 200 15.06 -15.33 2.79
N PRO A 201 15.80 -16.44 2.62
CA PRO A 201 17.19 -16.40 2.15
C PRO A 201 17.33 -15.69 0.80
N ARG A 202 18.52 -15.18 0.55
CA ARG A 202 18.93 -14.69 -0.78
C ARG A 202 19.86 -15.69 -1.40
N ILE A 203 19.60 -16.05 -2.64
CA ILE A 203 20.25 -17.13 -3.38
C ILE A 203 21.03 -16.56 -4.56
N ASP A 204 22.20 -17.15 -4.83
CA ASP A 204 22.93 -16.91 -6.08
C ASP A 204 22.20 -17.60 -7.25
N GLY A 205 21.56 -16.83 -8.09
CA GLY A 205 20.78 -17.33 -9.23
C GLY A 205 21.58 -18.13 -10.24
N ARG A 206 22.91 -17.99 -10.29
CA ARG A 206 23.82 -18.81 -11.13
C ARG A 206 23.91 -20.25 -10.66
N SER A 207 23.52 -20.51 -9.42
CA SER A 207 23.53 -21.86 -8.82
C SER A 207 22.21 -22.61 -8.95
N LEU A 208 21.21 -21.99 -9.59
CA LEU A 208 19.88 -22.57 -9.77
C LEU A 208 19.73 -23.21 -11.17
N ASP A 209 18.98 -24.30 -11.23
CA ASP A 209 18.56 -24.95 -12.47
C ASP A 209 17.12 -24.57 -12.81
N TYR A 210 16.94 -23.51 -13.57
CA TYR A 210 15.63 -22.98 -13.94
C TYR A 210 14.83 -23.92 -14.85
N SER A 211 15.46 -24.91 -15.50
CA SER A 211 14.77 -25.87 -16.37
C SER A 211 13.81 -26.79 -15.60
N LYS A 212 13.97 -26.87 -14.28
CA LYS A 212 13.11 -27.64 -13.35
C LYS A 212 11.98 -26.82 -12.73
N MET A 213 11.84 -25.55 -13.12
CA MET A 213 10.85 -24.63 -12.57
C MET A 213 9.83 -24.20 -13.63
N GLU A 214 8.63 -23.84 -13.21
CA GLU A 214 7.61 -23.29 -14.09
C GLU A 214 7.90 -21.81 -14.36
N ILE A 215 7.87 -21.36 -15.62
CA ILE A 215 8.07 -19.95 -15.96
C ILE A 215 6.77 -19.18 -15.66
N GLN A 216 6.92 -18.03 -15.01
CA GLN A 216 5.85 -17.05 -14.83
C GLN A 216 6.10 -15.87 -15.77
N GLU A 217 5.36 -15.88 -16.89
CA GLU A 217 5.45 -14.87 -17.93
C GLU A 217 4.94 -13.49 -17.46
N PRO A 218 5.57 -12.40 -17.90
CA PRO A 218 5.03 -11.05 -17.76
C PRO A 218 3.83 -10.80 -18.67
N ASP A 219 3.07 -9.76 -18.39
CA ASP A 219 2.08 -9.26 -19.34
C ASP A 219 2.77 -8.50 -20.48
N THR A 220 2.27 -8.66 -21.69
CA THR A 220 2.80 -7.95 -22.87
C THR A 220 2.35 -6.50 -22.92
N GLU A 221 1.26 -6.16 -22.28
CA GLU A 221 0.74 -4.81 -22.13
C GLU A 221 1.16 -4.24 -20.79
N ILE A 222 2.01 -3.21 -20.80
CA ILE A 222 2.54 -2.56 -19.61
C ILE A 222 1.78 -1.26 -19.36
N VAL A 223 0.77 -1.31 -18.49
CA VAL A 223 0.02 -0.12 -18.06
C VAL A 223 0.84 0.73 -17.08
N GLY A 224 1.50 0.10 -16.13
CA GLY A 224 2.25 0.76 -15.06
C GLY A 224 1.35 1.36 -13.96
N PHE A 225 1.94 2.22 -13.14
CA PHE A 225 1.25 2.89 -12.03
C PHE A 225 1.02 4.38 -12.28
N SER A 226 1.99 5.09 -12.86
CA SER A 226 1.88 6.53 -13.01
C SER A 226 0.90 6.92 -14.12
N TYR A 227 0.12 7.96 -13.85
CA TYR A 227 -0.71 8.65 -14.84
C TYR A 227 0.07 9.64 -15.69
N LEU A 228 1.31 9.97 -15.30
CA LEU A 228 2.23 10.74 -16.12
C LEU A 228 2.87 9.87 -17.21
N PRO A 229 3.33 10.46 -18.30
CA PRO A 229 4.02 9.74 -19.39
C PRO A 229 5.45 9.33 -18.96
N VAL A 230 5.55 8.43 -18.01
CA VAL A 230 6.83 7.89 -17.52
C VAL A 230 7.35 6.84 -18.50
N GLU A 231 8.64 6.93 -18.84
CA GLU A 231 9.29 5.89 -19.62
C GLU A 231 9.29 4.56 -18.85
N LYS A 232 8.84 3.51 -19.53
CA LYS A 232 8.74 2.15 -19.00
C LYS A 232 9.60 1.21 -19.81
N ILE A 233 9.98 0.09 -19.21
CA ILE A 233 10.62 -1.02 -19.91
C ILE A 233 9.76 -1.49 -21.08
N LYS A 234 10.42 -1.90 -22.18
CA LYS A 234 9.72 -2.51 -23.32
C LYS A 234 9.29 -3.95 -22.99
N PRO A 235 8.19 -4.44 -23.56
CA PRO A 235 7.68 -5.79 -23.28
C PRO A 235 8.73 -6.89 -23.44
N GLU A 236 9.55 -6.82 -24.48
CA GLU A 236 10.60 -7.78 -24.79
C GLU A 236 11.83 -7.74 -23.86
N GLN A 237 11.95 -6.69 -23.05
CA GLN A 237 13.05 -6.53 -22.11
C GLN A 237 12.69 -7.04 -20.70
N GLN A 238 11.43 -7.41 -20.49
CA GLN A 238 10.98 -7.88 -19.18
C GLN A 238 11.66 -9.19 -18.78
N LYS A 239 11.92 -9.34 -17.49
CA LYS A 239 12.45 -10.58 -16.91
C LYS A 239 11.32 -11.53 -16.52
N HIS A 240 11.63 -12.82 -16.60
CA HIS A 240 10.75 -13.86 -16.04
C HIS A 240 10.93 -13.97 -14.53
N CYS A 241 9.88 -14.41 -13.85
CA CYS A 241 9.96 -15.06 -12.56
C CYS A 241 9.69 -16.55 -12.75
N TRP A 242 9.98 -17.35 -11.74
CA TRP A 242 9.73 -18.79 -11.81
C TRP A 242 8.93 -19.25 -10.59
N ILE A 243 8.30 -20.40 -10.73
CA ILE A 243 7.55 -21.04 -9.67
C ILE A 243 8.22 -22.37 -9.35
N ALA A 244 8.46 -22.59 -8.07
CA ALA A 244 8.93 -23.85 -7.51
C ALA A 244 7.99 -24.29 -6.37
N TYR A 245 8.13 -25.51 -5.91
CA TYR A 245 7.30 -26.07 -4.85
C TYR A 245 8.13 -26.77 -3.80
N THR A 246 7.73 -26.65 -2.55
CA THR A 246 8.23 -27.52 -1.49
C THR A 246 7.65 -28.92 -1.63
N SER A 247 8.21 -29.89 -0.94
CA SER A 247 7.72 -31.28 -0.85
C SER A 247 7.66 -31.73 0.61
N GLN A 248 7.11 -32.90 0.85
CA GLN A 248 7.09 -33.49 2.18
C GLN A 248 8.51 -33.65 2.76
N GLU A 249 9.50 -34.06 1.93
CA GLU A 249 10.91 -34.15 2.36
C GLU A 249 11.45 -32.79 2.84
N VAL A 250 11.12 -31.70 2.12
CA VAL A 250 11.46 -30.32 2.52
C VAL A 250 10.82 -29.97 3.86
N HIS A 251 9.53 -30.32 4.02
CA HIS A 251 8.81 -30.06 5.27
C HIS A 251 9.40 -30.82 6.46
N ASP A 252 9.82 -32.06 6.27
CA ASP A 252 10.39 -32.89 7.33
C ASP A 252 11.75 -32.36 7.77
N ILE A 253 12.58 -31.86 6.84
CA ILE A 253 13.84 -31.19 7.16
C ILE A 253 13.56 -29.89 7.94
N LEU A 254 12.61 -29.06 7.50
CA LEU A 254 12.29 -27.83 8.22
C LEU A 254 11.79 -28.09 9.64
N LYS A 255 11.04 -29.17 9.87
CA LYS A 255 10.58 -29.55 11.21
C LYS A 255 11.73 -29.89 12.17
N THR A 256 12.88 -30.36 11.66
CA THR A 256 14.05 -30.63 12.52
C THR A 256 14.60 -29.39 13.23
N GLY A 257 14.28 -28.21 12.71
CA GLY A 257 14.68 -26.92 13.31
C GLY A 257 13.64 -26.30 14.24
N PHE A 258 12.47 -26.92 14.43
CA PHE A 258 11.38 -26.32 15.22
C PHE A 258 11.75 -26.08 16.69
N ASP A 259 12.56 -26.97 17.27
CA ASP A 259 13.06 -26.83 18.65
C ASP A 259 14.00 -25.63 18.81
N GLN A 260 14.55 -25.10 17.71
CA GLN A 260 15.42 -23.93 17.68
C GLN A 260 14.70 -22.69 17.11
N SER A 261 13.43 -22.83 16.70
CA SER A 261 12.64 -21.72 16.16
C SER A 261 12.39 -20.66 17.23
N PRO A 262 12.78 -19.40 17.02
CA PRO A 262 12.53 -18.34 18.00
C PRO A 262 11.03 -18.09 18.20
N MET A 263 10.22 -18.41 17.20
CA MET A 263 8.76 -18.27 17.25
C MET A 263 8.12 -19.38 18.12
N PHE A 264 8.50 -20.65 17.89
CA PHE A 264 7.92 -21.77 18.64
C PHE A 264 8.46 -21.87 20.07
N GLN A 265 9.65 -21.35 20.32
CA GLN A 265 10.25 -21.27 21.66
C GLN A 265 9.79 -20.04 22.47
N GLY A 266 8.90 -19.19 21.92
CA GLY A 266 8.40 -18.00 22.62
C GLY A 266 9.46 -16.91 22.84
N ARG A 267 10.59 -16.95 22.12
CA ARG A 267 11.62 -15.91 22.17
C ARG A 267 11.19 -14.66 21.43
N ILE A 268 10.35 -14.78 20.39
CA ILE A 268 9.66 -13.69 19.74
C ILE A 268 8.34 -13.46 20.49
N GLN A 269 8.16 -12.27 21.03
CA GLN A 269 6.95 -11.86 21.74
C GLN A 269 5.95 -11.19 20.80
N GLY A 270 6.44 -10.56 19.72
CA GLY A 270 5.64 -9.85 18.75
C GLY A 270 4.77 -10.75 17.87
N SER A 271 3.53 -10.33 17.63
CA SER A 271 2.64 -10.98 16.66
C SER A 271 3.19 -10.89 15.24
N GLY A 272 3.10 -12.00 14.49
CA GLY A 272 3.51 -12.05 13.09
C GLY A 272 2.35 -11.80 12.11
N PRO A 273 2.64 -11.44 10.84
CA PRO A 273 1.61 -11.16 9.85
C PRO A 273 0.85 -12.45 9.44
N ARG A 274 -0.47 -12.42 9.56
CA ARG A 274 -1.38 -13.54 9.23
C ARG A 274 -1.26 -13.97 7.76
N TYR A 275 -1.02 -13.03 6.85
CA TYR A 275 -1.05 -13.26 5.41
C TYR A 275 0.33 -13.31 4.74
N CYS A 276 1.40 -13.28 5.52
CA CYS A 276 2.76 -13.58 5.09
C CYS A 276 3.43 -14.45 6.16
N PRO A 277 2.86 -15.64 6.46
CA PRO A 277 3.43 -16.52 7.47
C PRO A 277 4.79 -17.04 6.99
N SER A 278 5.67 -17.31 7.94
CA SER A 278 6.91 -18.02 7.65
C SER A 278 6.62 -19.43 7.12
N ILE A 279 7.60 -20.07 6.49
CA ILE A 279 7.40 -21.41 5.95
C ILE A 279 7.13 -22.41 7.07
N GLU A 280 7.78 -22.26 8.23
CA GLU A 280 7.52 -23.08 9.42
C GLU A 280 6.09 -22.91 9.94
N ASP A 281 5.54 -21.71 9.88
CA ASP A 281 4.15 -21.42 10.25
C ASP A 281 3.16 -22.08 9.28
N LYS A 282 3.46 -22.04 7.96
CA LYS A 282 2.64 -22.69 6.93
C LYS A 282 2.58 -24.20 7.12
N ILE A 283 3.74 -24.83 7.36
CA ILE A 283 3.85 -26.28 7.57
C ILE A 283 3.12 -26.70 8.83
N ASN A 284 3.16 -25.90 9.88
CA ASN A 284 2.47 -26.20 11.14
C ASN A 284 0.95 -26.01 11.03
N ARG A 285 0.49 -24.90 10.39
CA ARG A 285 -0.95 -24.60 10.29
C ARG A 285 -1.68 -25.38 9.19
N PHE A 286 -0.97 -25.80 8.14
CA PHE A 286 -1.52 -26.51 6.98
C PHE A 286 -0.77 -27.83 6.77
N ALA A 287 -0.67 -28.61 7.85
CA ALA A 287 0.07 -29.88 7.88
C ALA A 287 -0.47 -30.92 6.88
N GLU A 288 -1.72 -30.77 6.44
CA GLU A 288 -2.36 -31.62 5.43
C GLU A 288 -1.90 -31.33 3.99
N ARG A 289 -1.14 -30.23 3.77
CA ARG A 289 -0.66 -29.85 2.43
C ARG A 289 0.72 -30.44 2.18
N ASP A 290 0.83 -31.22 1.12
CA ASP A 290 2.08 -31.87 0.71
C ASP A 290 3.10 -30.90 0.14
N ARG A 291 2.66 -29.71 -0.33
CA ARG A 291 3.49 -28.72 -0.97
C ARG A 291 3.01 -27.30 -0.77
N HIS A 292 3.95 -26.36 -0.76
CA HIS A 292 3.71 -24.92 -0.81
C HIS A 292 4.41 -24.30 -2.02
N GLN A 293 3.70 -23.39 -2.69
CA GLN A 293 4.23 -22.65 -3.83
C GLN A 293 5.23 -21.59 -3.38
N LEU A 294 6.33 -21.50 -4.13
CA LEU A 294 7.38 -20.51 -3.99
C LEU A 294 7.53 -19.75 -5.30
N PHE A 295 7.80 -18.45 -5.20
CA PHE A 295 8.14 -17.64 -6.36
C PHE A 295 9.64 -17.30 -6.31
N VAL A 296 10.33 -17.60 -7.39
CA VAL A 296 11.76 -17.38 -7.59
C VAL A 296 11.90 -16.10 -8.40
N GLU A 297 12.24 -15.02 -7.73
CA GLU A 297 12.11 -13.66 -8.24
C GLU A 297 13.48 -12.97 -8.30
N PRO A 298 13.93 -12.49 -9.51
CA PRO A 298 15.16 -11.72 -9.61
C PRO A 298 15.03 -10.39 -8.85
N GLU A 299 16.11 -9.99 -8.16
CA GLU A 299 16.16 -8.71 -7.44
C GLU A 299 16.61 -7.53 -8.32
N GLY A 300 16.88 -7.74 -9.62
CA GLY A 300 17.23 -6.67 -10.55
C GLY A 300 17.66 -7.17 -11.91
N PHE A 301 17.99 -6.21 -12.81
CA PHE A 301 18.45 -6.52 -14.16
C PHE A 301 19.86 -7.14 -14.17
N ASN A 302 20.77 -6.54 -13.42
CA ASN A 302 22.20 -6.81 -13.49
C ASN A 302 22.75 -7.56 -12.26
N THR A 303 21.87 -7.94 -11.34
CA THR A 303 22.24 -8.77 -10.19
C THR A 303 21.86 -10.23 -10.42
N VAL A 304 22.65 -11.11 -9.84
CA VAL A 304 22.35 -12.54 -9.77
C VAL A 304 21.60 -12.93 -8.49
N GLU A 305 21.29 -11.95 -7.64
CA GLU A 305 20.58 -12.18 -6.39
C GLU A 305 19.11 -12.54 -6.67
N ILE A 306 18.65 -13.63 -6.07
CA ILE A 306 17.29 -14.15 -6.19
C ILE A 306 16.60 -14.10 -4.82
N TYR A 307 15.37 -13.60 -4.84
CA TYR A 307 14.41 -13.64 -3.73
C TYR A 307 13.52 -14.86 -3.84
N VAL A 308 13.42 -15.67 -2.78
CA VAL A 308 12.56 -16.88 -2.77
C VAL A 308 11.28 -16.56 -2.00
N ASN A 309 10.33 -15.93 -2.68
CA ASN A 309 9.07 -15.51 -2.08
C ASN A 309 8.24 -16.73 -1.64
N GLY A 310 7.79 -16.70 -0.40
CA GLY A 310 7.05 -17.80 0.21
C GLY A 310 7.88 -18.69 1.13
N PHE A 311 9.22 -18.53 1.13
CA PHE A 311 10.16 -19.27 2.01
C PHE A 311 10.74 -18.37 3.13
N SER A 312 9.97 -17.39 3.61
CA SER A 312 10.39 -16.59 4.77
C SER A 312 10.54 -17.50 5.99
N THR A 313 11.65 -17.38 6.71
CA THR A 313 11.96 -18.27 7.82
C THR A 313 12.93 -17.63 8.81
N SER A 314 12.85 -18.07 10.07
CA SER A 314 13.81 -17.74 11.12
C SER A 314 14.50 -18.98 11.71
N LEU A 315 14.39 -20.13 11.06
CA LEU A 315 15.08 -21.37 11.46
C LEU A 315 16.61 -21.21 11.35
N PRO A 316 17.41 -22.11 11.97
CA PRO A 316 18.86 -22.10 11.81
C PRO A 316 19.29 -22.16 10.34
N GLU A 317 20.39 -21.49 10.00
CA GLU A 317 20.88 -21.37 8.61
C GLU A 317 21.08 -22.73 7.94
N GLU A 318 21.60 -23.70 8.69
CA GLU A 318 21.85 -25.05 8.20
C GLU A 318 20.55 -25.77 7.83
N VAL A 319 19.50 -25.62 8.63
CA VAL A 319 18.16 -26.16 8.34
C VAL A 319 17.57 -25.53 7.10
N GLN A 320 17.69 -24.19 6.96
CA GLN A 320 17.24 -23.48 5.76
C GLN A 320 17.94 -24.00 4.50
N TYR A 321 19.25 -24.17 4.55
CA TYR A 321 20.07 -24.65 3.45
C TYR A 321 19.70 -26.08 3.06
N ASN A 322 19.67 -26.99 4.03
CA ASN A 322 19.36 -28.40 3.79
C ASN A 322 17.96 -28.60 3.21
N ALA A 323 16.98 -27.79 3.64
CA ALA A 323 15.63 -27.83 3.12
C ALA A 323 15.57 -27.31 1.67
N LEU A 324 16.22 -26.19 1.38
CA LEU A 324 16.22 -25.61 0.03
C LEU A 324 16.88 -26.52 -1.00
N THR A 325 17.97 -27.21 -0.66
CA THR A 325 18.66 -28.16 -1.57
C THR A 325 17.82 -29.35 -1.99
N LYS A 326 16.67 -29.59 -1.34
CA LYS A 326 15.70 -30.64 -1.72
C LYS A 326 14.60 -30.16 -2.64
N ILE A 327 14.56 -28.88 -2.96
CA ILE A 327 13.61 -28.33 -3.93
C ILE A 327 14.17 -28.50 -5.35
N PRO A 328 13.38 -29.04 -6.30
CA PRO A 328 13.83 -29.16 -7.69
C PRO A 328 14.33 -27.82 -8.24
N GLY A 329 15.55 -27.84 -8.77
CA GLY A 329 16.24 -26.66 -9.28
C GLY A 329 17.11 -25.93 -8.25
N PHE A 330 17.06 -26.32 -6.97
CA PHE A 330 17.87 -25.71 -5.90
C PHE A 330 18.98 -26.66 -5.38
N GLU A 331 19.20 -27.80 -5.98
CA GLU A 331 20.07 -28.85 -5.47
C GLU A 331 21.51 -28.38 -5.20
N ASN A 332 21.97 -27.40 -5.99
CA ASN A 332 23.31 -26.81 -5.85
C ASN A 332 23.27 -25.36 -5.39
N CYS A 333 22.17 -24.90 -4.78
CA CYS A 333 21.98 -23.49 -4.45
C CYS A 333 23.06 -22.98 -3.50
N LYS A 334 23.46 -21.72 -3.71
CA LYS A 334 24.40 -21.00 -2.85
C LYS A 334 23.69 -19.81 -2.22
N PHE A 335 23.87 -19.63 -0.93
CA PHE A 335 23.30 -18.50 -0.20
C PHE A 335 24.21 -17.29 -0.29
N PHE A 336 23.61 -16.11 -0.47
CA PHE A 336 24.23 -14.84 -0.14
C PHE A 336 24.00 -14.48 1.33
N ARG A 337 22.81 -14.78 1.86
CA ARG A 337 22.46 -14.63 3.29
C ARG A 337 21.26 -15.48 3.65
N PRO A 338 21.15 -15.93 4.91
CA PRO A 338 19.98 -16.67 5.37
C PRO A 338 18.73 -15.78 5.48
N GLY A 339 17.58 -16.42 5.54
CA GLY A 339 16.35 -15.80 6.01
C GLY A 339 16.43 -15.50 7.51
N TYR A 340 15.65 -14.51 7.94
CA TYR A 340 15.58 -14.11 9.34
C TYR A 340 14.22 -13.52 9.69
N ALA A 341 13.87 -13.56 10.96
CA ALA A 341 12.80 -12.75 11.52
C ALA A 341 13.38 -11.47 12.13
N ILE A 342 12.61 -10.39 12.02
CA ILE A 342 12.88 -9.16 12.75
C ILE A 342 11.69 -8.81 13.62
N GLU A 343 11.96 -8.50 14.88
CA GLU A 343 11.02 -8.03 15.87
C GLU A 343 11.35 -6.58 16.23
N TYR A 344 10.33 -5.73 16.31
CA TYR A 344 10.48 -4.28 16.47
C TYR A 344 9.33 -3.68 17.23
N ASP A 345 9.54 -2.49 17.83
CA ASP A 345 8.48 -1.76 18.52
C ASP A 345 7.56 -1.05 17.53
N TYR A 346 6.27 -1.04 17.85
CA TYR A 346 5.25 -0.26 17.17
C TYR A 346 4.33 0.40 18.20
N PHE A 347 3.52 1.34 17.73
CA PHE A 347 2.56 2.08 18.55
C PHE A 347 1.16 1.84 17.99
N PRO A 348 0.21 1.31 18.81
CA PRO A 348 -1.16 1.09 18.38
C PRO A 348 -1.75 2.35 17.73
N PRO A 349 -2.23 2.28 16.46
CA PRO A 349 -2.63 3.47 15.70
C PRO A 349 -3.95 4.09 16.15
N THR A 350 -4.65 3.48 17.10
CA THR A 350 -5.80 4.09 17.82
C THR A 350 -5.41 5.36 18.57
N GLN A 351 -4.12 5.59 18.81
CA GLN A 351 -3.55 6.79 19.41
C GLN A 351 -3.40 7.96 18.44
N LEU A 352 -3.81 7.79 17.17
CA LEU A 352 -3.72 8.79 16.11
C LEU A 352 -5.11 9.36 15.77
N ASN A 353 -5.09 10.58 15.22
CA ASN A 353 -6.20 11.18 14.51
C ASN A 353 -6.19 10.77 13.03
N TYR A 354 -7.27 11.07 12.28
CA TYR A 354 -7.40 10.69 10.86
C TYR A 354 -6.37 11.36 9.93
N ASN A 355 -5.76 12.45 10.38
CA ASN A 355 -4.65 13.10 9.71
C ASN A 355 -3.28 12.49 10.07
N LEU A 356 -3.26 11.37 10.80
CA LEU A 356 -2.09 10.68 11.34
C LEU A 356 -1.29 11.46 12.40
N GLU A 357 -1.81 12.59 12.88
CA GLU A 357 -1.26 13.29 14.03
C GLU A 357 -1.57 12.50 15.31
N THR A 358 -0.61 12.47 16.25
CA THR A 358 -0.82 11.81 17.53
C THR A 358 -1.80 12.59 18.41
N LYS A 359 -2.60 11.87 19.20
CA LYS A 359 -3.54 12.49 20.15
C LYS A 359 -2.86 13.10 21.38
N LEU A 360 -1.67 12.58 21.76
CA LEU A 360 -0.96 12.96 22.98
C LEU A 360 0.00 14.14 22.78
N VAL A 361 0.64 14.21 21.61
CA VAL A 361 1.63 15.24 21.30
C VAL A 361 1.23 15.94 20.01
N LYS A 362 0.95 17.23 20.08
CA LYS A 362 0.58 18.04 18.92
C LYS A 362 1.75 18.17 17.94
N ASN A 363 1.44 18.20 16.65
CA ASN A 363 2.38 18.37 15.53
C ASN A 363 3.34 17.18 15.35
N LEU A 364 3.10 16.05 16.04
CA LEU A 364 3.83 14.80 15.89
C LEU A 364 2.97 13.80 15.12
N PHE A 365 3.52 13.26 14.02
CA PHE A 365 2.85 12.35 13.11
C PHE A 365 3.57 11.01 13.05
N PHE A 366 2.81 9.91 12.94
CA PHE A 366 3.35 8.56 12.73
C PHE A 366 2.89 8.01 11.39
N ALA A 367 3.82 7.40 10.62
CA ALA A 367 3.49 6.80 9.34
C ALA A 367 4.30 5.52 9.06
N GLY A 368 3.66 4.53 8.48
CA GLY A 368 4.25 3.26 8.09
C GLY A 368 4.24 2.21 9.20
N GLN A 369 5.31 1.42 9.30
CA GLN A 369 5.36 0.26 10.21
C GLN A 369 5.26 0.64 11.69
N ILE A 370 5.61 1.85 12.07
CA ILE A 370 5.41 2.36 13.43
C ILE A 370 3.94 2.26 13.88
N ASN A 371 2.99 2.25 12.92
CA ASN A 371 1.56 2.09 13.14
C ASN A 371 1.07 0.63 13.03
N GLY A 372 1.99 -0.33 12.98
CA GLY A 372 1.65 -1.74 12.89
C GLY A 372 1.22 -2.23 11.51
N THR A 373 1.57 -1.53 10.43
CA THR A 373 1.34 -2.00 9.05
C THR A 373 2.55 -2.77 8.52
N THR A 374 2.33 -3.68 7.55
CA THR A 374 3.38 -4.33 6.79
C THR A 374 3.12 -4.19 5.29
N GLY A 375 4.08 -3.63 4.57
CA GLY A 375 4.04 -3.42 3.13
C GLY A 375 4.54 -2.04 2.75
N TYR A 376 5.19 -1.97 1.60
CA TYR A 376 5.75 -0.72 1.08
C TYR A 376 4.65 0.28 0.73
N GLU A 377 3.57 -0.20 0.14
CA GLU A 377 2.44 0.60 -0.31
C GLU A 377 1.67 1.19 0.86
N GLU A 378 1.45 0.38 1.91
CA GLU A 378 0.82 0.84 3.14
C GLU A 378 1.68 1.89 3.85
N ALA A 379 3.00 1.73 3.82
CA ALA A 379 3.92 2.72 4.39
C ALA A 379 3.95 4.00 3.55
N ALA A 380 4.05 3.88 2.24
CA ALA A 380 4.10 5.01 1.30
C ALA A 380 2.85 5.90 1.40
N CYS A 381 1.65 5.31 1.40
CA CYS A 381 0.41 6.08 1.49
C CYS A 381 0.23 6.79 2.84
N GLN A 382 0.64 6.15 3.94
CA GLN A 382 0.66 6.82 5.25
C GLN A 382 1.67 7.97 5.26
N GLY A 383 2.86 7.75 4.69
CA GLY A 383 3.88 8.79 4.56
C GLY A 383 3.37 10.00 3.78
N LEU A 384 2.74 9.76 2.62
CA LEU A 384 2.12 10.82 1.81
C LEU A 384 1.11 11.63 2.64
N MET A 385 0.18 10.95 3.32
CA MET A 385 -0.86 11.61 4.13
C MET A 385 -0.26 12.36 5.32
N ALA A 386 0.72 11.79 6.01
CA ALA A 386 1.41 12.44 7.11
C ALA A 386 2.22 13.67 6.65
N GLY A 387 2.88 13.57 5.49
CA GLY A 387 3.61 14.69 4.89
C GLY A 387 2.71 15.87 4.52
N ILE A 388 1.56 15.58 3.87
CA ILE A 388 0.52 16.58 3.57
C ILE A 388 0.08 17.28 4.86
N ASN A 389 -0.25 16.51 5.89
CA ASN A 389 -0.80 17.04 7.13
C ASN A 389 0.25 17.74 8.00
N ALA A 390 1.51 17.28 7.98
CA ALA A 390 2.60 17.98 8.63
C ALA A 390 2.85 19.36 7.98
N HIS A 391 2.77 19.45 6.63
CA HIS A 391 2.79 20.72 5.91
C HIS A 391 1.61 21.60 6.33
N ASN A 392 0.38 21.08 6.26
CA ASN A 392 -0.81 21.84 6.59
C ASN A 392 -0.74 22.41 8.01
N ASN A 393 -0.33 21.59 8.97
CA ASN A 393 -0.16 21.99 10.35
C ASN A 393 0.90 23.08 10.51
N ALA A 394 2.09 22.92 9.90
CA ALA A 394 3.18 23.91 9.95
C ALA A 394 2.77 25.28 9.37
N HIS A 395 1.78 25.32 8.49
CA HIS A 395 1.27 26.53 7.82
C HIS A 395 -0.12 26.97 8.28
N GLY A 396 -0.67 26.38 9.34
CA GLY A 396 -1.99 26.74 9.90
C GLY A 396 -3.16 26.45 8.96
N LYS A 397 -3.04 25.43 8.11
CA LYS A 397 -4.10 24.97 7.19
C LYS A 397 -4.91 23.84 7.82
N ASP A 398 -6.11 23.60 7.30
CA ASP A 398 -6.98 22.54 7.76
C ASP A 398 -6.38 21.14 7.50
N PRO A 399 -6.66 20.16 8.38
CA PRO A 399 -6.25 18.78 8.18
C PRO A 399 -6.89 18.18 6.92
N PHE A 400 -6.14 17.36 6.20
CA PHE A 400 -6.60 16.61 5.04
C PHE A 400 -6.78 15.14 5.40
N ALA A 401 -7.93 14.58 5.11
CA ALA A 401 -8.23 13.16 5.26
C ALA A 401 -9.08 12.66 4.09
N LEU A 402 -8.97 11.38 3.78
CA LEU A 402 -9.74 10.70 2.76
C LEU A 402 -10.75 9.75 3.41
N LYS A 403 -11.97 9.75 2.91
CA LYS A 403 -13.03 8.84 3.36
C LYS A 403 -12.87 7.45 2.74
N ARG A 404 -13.56 6.45 3.30
CA ARG A 404 -13.54 5.05 2.84
C ARG A 404 -14.13 4.85 1.44
N ASP A 405 -15.01 5.72 1.00
CA ASP A 405 -15.63 5.73 -0.33
C ASP A 405 -14.84 6.56 -1.37
N GLU A 406 -13.81 7.27 -0.92
CA GLU A 406 -12.95 8.08 -1.78
C GLU A 406 -11.67 7.35 -2.20
N ALA A 407 -11.09 6.55 -1.29
CA ALA A 407 -9.80 5.90 -1.55
C ALA A 407 -9.56 4.65 -0.68
N TYR A 408 -8.77 3.68 -1.19
CA TYR A 408 -8.17 2.63 -0.38
C TYR A 408 -7.28 3.19 0.73
N ILE A 409 -6.62 4.33 0.50
CA ILE A 409 -5.88 5.08 1.53
C ILE A 409 -6.82 5.45 2.68
N GLY A 410 -8.02 5.92 2.38
CA GLY A 410 -9.05 6.23 3.39
C GLY A 410 -9.50 4.98 4.15
N VAL A 411 -9.71 3.87 3.45
CA VAL A 411 -10.04 2.57 4.09
C VAL A 411 -8.93 2.13 5.04
N LEU A 412 -7.66 2.23 4.63
CA LEU A 412 -6.52 1.84 5.43
C LEU A 412 -6.42 2.66 6.72
N ILE A 413 -6.48 3.99 6.62
CA ILE A 413 -6.35 4.88 7.77
C ILE A 413 -7.52 4.69 8.73
N ASP A 414 -8.74 4.60 8.21
CA ASP A 414 -9.93 4.35 9.01
C ASP A 414 -9.85 3.01 9.78
N ASP A 415 -9.40 1.93 9.11
CA ASP A 415 -9.21 0.64 9.75
C ASP A 415 -8.15 0.72 10.88
N LEU A 416 -7.02 1.38 10.63
CA LEU A 416 -5.95 1.53 11.63
C LEU A 416 -6.45 2.25 12.89
N ILE A 417 -7.13 3.36 12.72
CA ILE A 417 -7.53 4.23 13.83
C ILE A 417 -8.67 3.63 14.63
N ASN A 418 -9.65 3.00 13.97
CA ASN A 418 -10.85 2.49 14.63
C ASN A 418 -10.73 1.04 15.10
N LYS A 419 -9.99 0.18 14.37
CA LYS A 419 -9.87 -1.24 14.70
C LYS A 419 -8.58 -1.56 15.44
N GLY A 420 -7.55 -0.70 15.30
CA GLY A 420 -6.22 -0.98 15.83
C GLY A 420 -5.51 -2.10 15.06
N THR A 421 -4.39 -2.56 15.62
CA THR A 421 -3.53 -3.57 15.02
C THR A 421 -3.05 -4.56 16.08
N ASP A 422 -3.81 -5.64 16.32
CA ASP A 422 -3.37 -6.74 17.19
C ASP A 422 -2.39 -7.68 16.45
N GLU A 423 -2.39 -7.63 15.13
CA GLU A 423 -1.46 -8.29 14.20
C GLU A 423 -1.06 -7.31 13.09
N PRO A 424 0.08 -7.49 12.42
CA PRO A 424 0.50 -6.58 11.35
C PRO A 424 -0.59 -6.40 10.30
N TYR A 425 -1.05 -5.16 10.13
CA TYR A 425 -2.09 -4.81 9.17
C TYR A 425 -1.59 -4.95 7.74
N ARG A 426 -2.43 -5.53 6.89
CA ARG A 426 -2.21 -5.62 5.45
C ARG A 426 -3.49 -5.31 4.70
N MET A 427 -3.39 -4.53 3.62
CA MET A 427 -4.53 -4.20 2.78
C MET A 427 -4.93 -5.36 1.87
N PHE A 428 -6.24 -5.58 1.77
CA PHE A 428 -6.89 -6.52 0.85
C PHE A 428 -8.14 -5.88 0.26
N THR A 429 -8.56 -6.38 -0.92
CA THR A 429 -9.79 -5.91 -1.55
C THR A 429 -11.04 -6.16 -0.70
N SER A 430 -11.02 -7.18 0.15
CA SER A 430 -12.13 -7.48 1.07
C SER A 430 -12.36 -6.44 2.17
N ARG A 431 -11.38 -5.55 2.42
CA ARG A 431 -11.52 -4.47 3.40
C ARG A 431 -12.29 -3.27 2.87
N ALA A 432 -12.37 -3.11 1.53
CA ALA A 432 -13.11 -2.04 0.88
C ALA A 432 -14.54 -2.50 0.56
N GLU A 433 -15.51 -1.71 0.97
CA GLU A 433 -16.94 -1.92 0.71
C GLU A 433 -17.32 -1.51 -0.72
N TYR A 434 -16.67 -0.46 -1.26
CA TYR A 434 -17.04 0.20 -2.52
C TYR A 434 -16.01 -0.06 -3.62
N ARG A 435 -15.76 -1.35 -3.96
CA ARG A 435 -14.68 -1.74 -4.90
C ARG A 435 -14.90 -1.23 -6.32
N THR A 436 -16.17 -1.07 -6.72
CA THR A 436 -16.50 -0.56 -8.06
C THR A 436 -16.23 0.94 -8.16
N LEU A 437 -16.32 1.67 -7.05
CA LEU A 437 -15.91 3.07 -6.99
C LEU A 437 -14.39 3.22 -6.93
N LEU A 438 -13.71 2.37 -6.13
CA LEU A 438 -12.29 2.48 -5.80
C LEU A 438 -11.38 1.69 -6.75
N ARG A 439 -11.61 1.78 -8.07
CA ARG A 439 -10.80 1.05 -9.05
C ARG A 439 -9.44 1.71 -9.25
N GLN A 440 -8.46 0.88 -9.67
CA GLN A 440 -7.12 1.35 -9.99
C GLN A 440 -7.08 2.27 -11.24
N ASP A 441 -8.02 2.06 -12.17
CA ASP A 441 -8.08 2.78 -13.45
C ASP A 441 -8.66 4.21 -13.33
N ASN A 442 -9.36 4.51 -12.24
CA ASN A 442 -10.03 5.79 -12.03
C ASN A 442 -9.50 6.59 -10.82
N ALA A 443 -8.35 6.23 -10.27
CA ALA A 443 -7.83 6.94 -9.09
C ALA A 443 -7.52 8.41 -9.41
N ASP A 444 -7.04 8.71 -10.62
CA ASP A 444 -6.85 10.08 -11.10
C ASP A 444 -8.15 10.90 -11.12
N LEU A 445 -9.23 10.33 -11.67
CA LEU A 445 -10.54 10.99 -11.72
C LEU A 445 -11.14 11.27 -10.32
N ARG A 446 -10.73 10.49 -9.30
CA ARG A 446 -11.20 10.65 -7.91
C ARG A 446 -10.34 11.62 -7.10
N LEU A 447 -9.03 11.65 -7.31
CA LEU A 447 -8.06 12.21 -6.35
C LEU A 447 -7.17 13.31 -6.93
N THR A 448 -6.93 13.37 -8.25
CA THR A 448 -5.95 14.33 -8.80
C THR A 448 -6.39 15.77 -8.59
N GLN A 449 -7.68 16.08 -8.69
CA GLN A 449 -8.17 17.43 -8.38
C GLN A 449 -7.85 17.82 -6.93
N LYS A 450 -8.08 16.90 -5.97
CA LYS A 450 -7.74 17.13 -4.55
C LYS A 450 -6.24 17.36 -4.36
N GLY A 451 -5.40 16.54 -5.01
CA GLY A 451 -3.95 16.71 -4.99
C GLY A 451 -3.49 18.07 -5.55
N TYR A 452 -4.15 18.52 -6.61
CA TYR A 452 -3.87 19.83 -7.22
C TYR A 452 -4.31 21.00 -6.32
N GLU A 453 -5.49 20.93 -5.73
CA GLU A 453 -6.00 21.93 -4.77
C GLU A 453 -5.13 22.02 -3.50
N LEU A 454 -4.52 20.93 -3.06
CA LEU A 454 -3.52 20.90 -1.99
C LEU A 454 -2.18 21.55 -2.39
N GLY A 455 -1.94 21.76 -3.68
CA GLY A 455 -0.66 22.23 -4.21
C GLY A 455 0.40 21.12 -4.32
N LEU A 456 -0.02 19.83 -4.33
CA LEU A 456 0.85 18.66 -4.41
C LEU A 456 0.93 18.09 -5.84
N ALA A 457 -0.20 17.83 -6.49
CA ALA A 457 -0.24 17.39 -7.86
C ALA A 457 0.10 18.54 -8.83
N SER A 458 0.94 18.26 -9.85
CA SER A 458 1.34 19.25 -10.85
C SER A 458 0.19 19.64 -11.78
N GLU A 459 0.33 20.82 -12.41
CA GLU A 459 -0.57 21.29 -13.48
C GLU A 459 -0.66 20.27 -14.62
N GLU A 460 0.47 19.67 -15.03
CA GLU A 460 0.49 18.62 -16.07
C GLU A 460 -0.39 17.44 -15.67
N ARG A 461 -0.29 16.96 -14.45
CA ARG A 461 -1.08 15.84 -13.93
C ARG A 461 -2.58 16.20 -13.91
N TYR A 462 -2.90 17.41 -13.46
CA TYR A 462 -4.28 17.91 -13.44
C TYR A 462 -4.87 18.01 -14.84
N GLN A 463 -4.10 18.55 -15.81
CA GLN A 463 -4.56 18.68 -17.20
C GLN A 463 -4.78 17.31 -17.86
N LEU A 464 -3.88 16.35 -17.67
CA LEU A 464 -4.05 14.99 -18.17
C LEU A 464 -5.31 14.32 -17.63
N MET A 465 -5.64 14.55 -16.37
CA MET A 465 -6.89 14.06 -15.77
C MET A 465 -8.11 14.72 -16.41
N LYS A 466 -8.08 16.04 -16.65
CA LYS A 466 -9.17 16.77 -17.31
C LYS A 466 -9.37 16.34 -18.75
N ASP A 467 -8.30 16.12 -19.50
CA ASP A 467 -8.35 15.63 -20.88
C ASP A 467 -8.95 14.22 -20.93
N LYS A 468 -8.57 13.35 -20.01
CA LYS A 468 -9.17 12.01 -19.86
C LYS A 468 -10.67 12.10 -19.55
N GLU A 469 -11.07 12.92 -18.56
CA GLU A 469 -12.47 13.13 -18.19
C GLU A 469 -13.31 13.57 -19.38
N SER A 470 -12.83 14.57 -20.13
CA SER A 470 -13.48 15.12 -21.32
C SER A 470 -13.57 14.08 -22.45
N SER A 471 -12.47 13.35 -22.70
CA SER A 471 -12.42 12.31 -23.73
C SER A 471 -13.41 11.18 -23.43
N VAL A 472 -13.45 10.69 -22.20
CA VAL A 472 -14.38 9.63 -21.78
C VAL A 472 -15.85 10.09 -21.91
N ALA A 473 -16.15 11.32 -21.53
CA ALA A 473 -17.49 11.88 -21.67
C ALA A 473 -17.92 11.97 -23.14
N GLU A 474 -17.02 12.42 -24.03
CA GLU A 474 -17.32 12.51 -25.47
C GLU A 474 -17.49 11.12 -26.10
N ILE A 475 -16.65 10.14 -25.74
CA ILE A 475 -16.82 8.75 -26.21
C ILE A 475 -18.21 8.22 -25.83
N LYS A 476 -18.63 8.38 -24.57
CA LYS A 476 -19.94 7.94 -24.10
C LYS A 476 -21.08 8.64 -24.85
N LYS A 477 -20.97 9.95 -25.10
CA LYS A 477 -21.94 10.73 -25.87
C LYS A 477 -22.03 10.19 -27.30
N VAL A 478 -20.91 9.98 -27.97
CA VAL A 478 -20.89 9.42 -29.34
C VAL A 478 -21.54 8.04 -29.39
N LEU A 479 -21.30 7.17 -28.42
CA LEU A 479 -21.94 5.85 -28.31
C LEU A 479 -23.48 5.97 -28.14
N MET A 480 -23.95 6.91 -27.34
CA MET A 480 -25.38 7.14 -27.10
C MET A 480 -26.09 7.75 -28.31
N GLU A 481 -25.42 8.60 -29.05
CA GLU A 481 -26.01 9.27 -30.23
C GLU A 481 -25.99 8.39 -31.48
N THR A 482 -24.95 7.53 -31.65
CA THR A 482 -24.74 6.75 -32.87
C THR A 482 -25.69 5.56 -32.93
N SER A 483 -26.46 5.49 -34.01
CA SER A 483 -27.30 4.35 -34.36
C SER A 483 -26.56 3.43 -35.33
N VAL A 484 -26.64 2.12 -35.12
CA VAL A 484 -26.00 1.09 -35.96
C VAL A 484 -27.06 0.24 -36.61
N GLU A 485 -26.96 0.07 -37.92
CA GLU A 485 -27.88 -0.72 -38.73
C GLU A 485 -27.54 -2.21 -38.68
N PRO A 486 -28.56 -3.11 -38.79
CA PRO A 486 -28.35 -4.57 -38.78
C PRO A 486 -27.27 -5.04 -39.78
N ASP A 487 -27.33 -4.55 -41.00
CA ASP A 487 -26.41 -4.96 -42.09
C ASP A 487 -24.95 -4.59 -41.81
N THR A 488 -24.70 -3.60 -40.97
CA THR A 488 -23.35 -3.16 -40.60
C THR A 488 -22.75 -4.04 -39.53
N ILE A 489 -23.55 -4.63 -38.62
CA ILE A 489 -23.03 -5.19 -37.37
C ILE A 489 -23.34 -6.68 -37.18
N ASN A 490 -24.35 -7.26 -37.86
CA ASN A 490 -24.81 -8.61 -37.58
C ASN A 490 -23.72 -9.67 -37.78
N SER A 491 -22.88 -9.56 -38.79
CA SER A 491 -21.75 -10.47 -38.99
C SER A 491 -20.78 -10.45 -37.79
N PHE A 492 -20.51 -9.27 -37.24
CA PHE A 492 -19.69 -9.14 -36.02
C PHE A 492 -20.40 -9.73 -34.79
N LEU A 493 -21.70 -9.46 -34.64
CA LEU A 493 -22.48 -10.00 -33.49
C LEU A 493 -22.52 -11.53 -33.50
N GLU A 494 -22.67 -12.14 -34.67
CA GLU A 494 -22.62 -13.60 -34.85
C GLU A 494 -21.27 -14.18 -34.44
N GLN A 495 -20.16 -13.55 -34.85
CA GLN A 495 -18.81 -13.94 -34.44
C GLN A 495 -18.62 -13.88 -32.92
N LYS A 496 -19.29 -12.93 -32.27
CA LYS A 496 -19.28 -12.75 -30.81
C LYS A 496 -20.34 -13.59 -30.08
N GLN A 497 -21.04 -14.46 -30.77
CA GLN A 497 -22.16 -15.26 -30.22
C GLN A 497 -23.22 -14.40 -29.54
N SER A 498 -23.46 -13.20 -30.09
CA SER A 498 -24.47 -12.25 -29.65
C SER A 498 -25.64 -12.25 -30.61
N ALA A 499 -26.86 -12.07 -30.10
CA ALA A 499 -28.06 -12.07 -30.92
C ALA A 499 -28.00 -10.97 -32.02
N PRO A 500 -28.34 -11.29 -33.30
CA PRO A 500 -28.35 -10.32 -34.37
C PRO A 500 -29.40 -9.24 -34.11
N LEU A 501 -29.24 -8.09 -34.73
CA LEU A 501 -30.24 -7.02 -34.73
C LEU A 501 -31.28 -7.30 -35.80
N THR A 502 -32.55 -7.03 -35.45
CA THR A 502 -33.70 -6.98 -36.41
C THR A 502 -34.01 -5.54 -36.82
N GLU A 503 -33.65 -4.57 -36.01
CA GLU A 503 -33.80 -3.14 -36.23
C GLU A 503 -32.56 -2.39 -35.75
N LYS A 504 -32.43 -1.11 -36.18
CA LYS A 504 -31.32 -0.26 -35.75
C LYS A 504 -31.25 -0.10 -34.24
N SER A 505 -30.06 -0.12 -33.68
CA SER A 505 -29.81 0.02 -32.25
C SER A 505 -28.73 1.05 -31.97
N LYS A 506 -28.77 1.66 -30.79
CA LYS A 506 -27.69 2.55 -30.33
C LYS A 506 -26.40 1.76 -30.05
N ALA A 507 -25.25 2.29 -30.44
CA ALA A 507 -23.95 1.70 -30.17
C ALA A 507 -23.74 1.46 -28.65
N TYR A 508 -24.22 2.35 -27.80
CA TYR A 508 -24.20 2.20 -26.35
C TYR A 508 -24.91 0.90 -25.90
N LYS A 509 -26.11 0.62 -26.43
CA LYS A 509 -26.84 -0.63 -26.09
C LYS A 509 -26.13 -1.89 -26.55
N LEU A 510 -25.44 -1.83 -27.68
CA LEU A 510 -24.61 -2.94 -28.17
C LEU A 510 -23.42 -3.20 -27.25
N LEU A 511 -22.74 -2.12 -26.79
CA LEU A 511 -21.62 -2.24 -25.85
C LEU A 511 -22.03 -2.90 -24.53
N LEU A 512 -23.27 -2.73 -24.06
CA LEU A 512 -23.74 -3.36 -22.81
C LEU A 512 -23.93 -4.87 -22.92
N ARG A 513 -23.87 -5.46 -24.12
CA ARG A 513 -24.01 -6.89 -24.32
C ARG A 513 -22.76 -7.64 -23.83
N PRO A 514 -22.91 -8.85 -23.26
CA PRO A 514 -21.78 -9.72 -22.98
C PRO A 514 -20.93 -9.96 -24.23
N ASN A 515 -19.65 -10.13 -24.08
CA ASN A 515 -18.66 -10.41 -25.14
C ASN A 515 -18.43 -9.32 -26.19
N ILE A 516 -19.03 -8.13 -26.04
CA ILE A 516 -18.79 -6.97 -26.91
C ILE A 516 -17.85 -6.01 -26.20
N GLU A 517 -16.65 -5.84 -26.73
CA GLU A 517 -15.67 -4.87 -26.24
C GLU A 517 -15.71 -3.60 -27.07
N ILE A 518 -15.39 -2.45 -26.46
CA ILE A 518 -15.51 -1.14 -27.12
C ILE A 518 -14.59 -1.02 -28.34
N GLU A 519 -13.35 -1.50 -28.24
CA GLU A 519 -12.37 -1.43 -29.33
C GLU A 519 -12.86 -2.21 -30.56
N GLU A 520 -13.42 -3.38 -30.34
CA GLU A 520 -13.95 -4.24 -31.40
C GLU A 520 -15.23 -3.66 -32.01
N LEU A 521 -16.11 -3.11 -31.18
CA LEU A 521 -17.33 -2.41 -31.65
C LEU A 521 -16.99 -1.20 -32.51
N VAL A 522 -16.00 -0.39 -32.06
CA VAL A 522 -15.51 0.76 -32.82
C VAL A 522 -14.89 0.33 -34.15
N ALA A 523 -14.13 -0.76 -34.15
CA ALA A 523 -13.54 -1.31 -35.38
C ALA A 523 -14.59 -1.86 -36.35
N ALA A 524 -15.65 -2.49 -35.84
CA ALA A 524 -16.72 -3.10 -36.64
C ALA A 524 -17.68 -2.06 -37.25
N VAL A 525 -17.74 -0.83 -36.72
CA VAL A 525 -18.70 0.21 -37.16
C VAL A 525 -17.94 1.42 -37.71
N PRO A 526 -17.73 1.54 -39.05
CA PRO A 526 -16.87 2.56 -39.65
C PRO A 526 -17.24 4.01 -39.28
N HIS A 527 -18.52 4.35 -39.24
CA HIS A 527 -18.98 5.69 -38.88
C HIS A 527 -18.83 6.00 -37.38
N LEU A 528 -18.85 4.99 -36.51
CA LEU A 528 -18.50 5.13 -35.10
C LEU A 528 -17.02 5.42 -34.94
N LYS A 529 -16.17 4.66 -35.65
CA LYS A 529 -14.73 4.89 -35.70
C LYS A 529 -14.37 6.29 -36.17
N ALA A 530 -15.03 6.76 -37.23
CA ALA A 530 -14.83 8.12 -37.76
C ALA A 530 -15.19 9.22 -36.75
N ARG A 531 -16.28 9.03 -35.97
CA ARG A 531 -16.70 9.99 -34.95
C ARG A 531 -15.83 10.01 -33.70
N ILE A 532 -15.39 8.85 -33.24
CA ILE A 532 -14.52 8.74 -32.06
C ILE A 532 -13.09 9.21 -32.40
N GLY A 533 -12.63 8.97 -33.63
CA GLY A 533 -11.29 9.35 -34.08
C GLY A 533 -10.18 8.49 -33.45
N SER A 534 -8.99 9.07 -33.37
CA SER A 534 -7.84 8.45 -32.70
C SER A 534 -7.88 8.82 -31.20
N VAL A 535 -8.29 7.89 -30.36
CA VAL A 535 -8.37 8.06 -28.92
C VAL A 535 -7.46 7.05 -28.22
N ASP A 536 -6.89 7.46 -27.10
CA ASP A 536 -6.08 6.58 -26.26
C ASP A 536 -6.90 5.37 -25.81
N ARG A 537 -6.28 4.20 -25.86
CA ARG A 537 -6.90 2.93 -25.47
C ARG A 537 -7.41 2.93 -24.03
N THR A 538 -6.69 3.58 -23.13
CA THR A 538 -7.11 3.69 -21.72
C THR A 538 -8.40 4.48 -21.57
N ASN A 539 -8.63 5.51 -22.39
CA ASN A 539 -9.87 6.29 -22.41
C ASN A 539 -11.05 5.48 -22.97
N LEU A 540 -10.81 4.66 -24.02
CA LEU A 540 -11.83 3.72 -24.52
C LEU A 540 -12.21 2.70 -23.45
N GLN A 541 -11.23 2.07 -22.81
CA GLN A 541 -11.47 1.11 -21.74
C GLN A 541 -12.20 1.75 -20.55
N GLN A 542 -11.85 2.97 -20.19
CA GLN A 542 -12.54 3.71 -19.12
C GLN A 542 -14.00 4.00 -19.48
N ALA A 543 -14.29 4.37 -20.73
CA ALA A 543 -15.66 4.58 -21.20
C ALA A 543 -16.48 3.28 -21.18
N GLU A 544 -15.88 2.16 -21.58
CA GLU A 544 -16.49 0.84 -21.51
C GLU A 544 -16.84 0.44 -20.07
N ILE A 545 -15.88 0.56 -19.15
CA ILE A 545 -16.09 0.24 -17.74
C ILE A 545 -17.22 1.10 -17.16
N GLN A 546 -17.21 2.41 -17.40
CA GLN A 546 -18.27 3.28 -16.94
C GLN A 546 -19.63 2.92 -17.52
N ALA A 547 -19.70 2.53 -18.80
CA ALA A 547 -20.95 2.10 -19.41
C ALA A 547 -21.48 0.80 -18.82
N LYS A 548 -20.65 -0.25 -18.79
CA LYS A 548 -21.06 -1.59 -18.35
C LYS A 548 -21.35 -1.70 -16.84
N TYR A 549 -20.68 -0.88 -16.04
CA TYR A 549 -20.80 -0.91 -14.58
C TYR A 549 -21.61 0.26 -14.00
N ASP A 550 -22.25 1.08 -14.84
CA ASP A 550 -22.99 2.28 -14.41
C ASP A 550 -23.99 2.00 -13.28
N VAL A 551 -24.81 0.96 -13.42
CA VAL A 551 -25.81 0.57 -12.41
C VAL A 551 -25.17 0.18 -11.09
N TYR A 552 -24.04 -0.52 -11.12
CA TYR A 552 -23.31 -0.92 -9.91
C TYR A 552 -22.64 0.28 -9.25
N ILE A 553 -22.02 1.15 -10.05
CA ILE A 553 -21.41 2.40 -9.60
C ILE A 553 -22.45 3.28 -8.89
N GLN A 554 -23.64 3.43 -9.49
CA GLN A 554 -24.72 4.23 -8.90
C GLN A 554 -25.21 3.65 -7.56
N LYS A 555 -25.41 2.33 -7.49
CA LYS A 555 -25.79 1.66 -6.23
C LYS A 555 -24.75 1.83 -5.13
N GLU A 556 -23.47 1.68 -5.46
CA GLU A 556 -22.40 1.88 -4.47
C GLU A 556 -22.35 3.35 -4.00
N ARG A 557 -22.57 4.34 -4.89
CA ARG A 557 -22.65 5.75 -4.51
C ARG A 557 -23.80 6.04 -3.54
N GLU A 558 -24.97 5.48 -3.79
CA GLU A 558 -26.11 5.62 -2.90
C GLU A 558 -25.86 5.01 -1.52
N LEU A 559 -25.21 3.85 -1.47
CA LEU A 559 -24.81 3.21 -0.21
C LEU A 559 -23.76 4.05 0.53
N ALA A 560 -22.75 4.54 -0.18
CA ALA A 560 -21.72 5.40 0.37
C ALA A 560 -22.30 6.67 0.98
N GLN A 561 -23.25 7.32 0.26
CA GLN A 561 -23.89 8.52 0.76
C GLN A 561 -24.72 8.29 2.04
N LYS A 562 -25.39 7.15 2.14
CA LYS A 562 -26.10 6.77 3.38
C LYS A 562 -25.14 6.58 4.56
N MET A 563 -23.98 5.97 4.31
CA MET A 563 -22.97 5.81 5.35
C MET A 563 -22.29 7.12 5.73
N ASN A 564 -22.01 7.99 4.76
CA ASN A 564 -21.44 9.32 5.02
C ASN A 564 -22.34 10.17 5.91
N ASN A 565 -23.66 10.02 5.83
CA ASN A 565 -24.59 10.72 6.73
C ASN A 565 -24.35 10.36 8.21
N LEU A 566 -23.90 9.14 8.52
CA LEU A 566 -23.49 8.75 9.88
C LEU A 566 -22.11 9.32 10.24
N ASP A 567 -21.20 9.46 9.26
CA ASP A 567 -19.89 10.08 9.46
C ASP A 567 -19.99 11.59 9.68
N ASP A 568 -21.05 12.24 9.23
CA ASP A 568 -21.31 13.65 9.49
C ASP A 568 -21.91 13.91 10.89
N LEU A 569 -22.35 12.87 11.60
CA LEU A 569 -22.87 12.97 12.97
C LEU A 569 -21.73 12.95 13.99
N VAL A 570 -21.25 14.14 14.34
CA VAL A 570 -20.13 14.34 15.27
C VAL A 570 -20.52 13.96 16.70
N ILE A 571 -19.65 13.20 17.36
CA ILE A 571 -19.73 12.90 18.79
C ILE A 571 -18.90 13.97 19.52
N PRO A 572 -19.49 14.75 20.46
CA PRO A 572 -18.75 15.76 21.20
C PRO A 572 -17.58 15.16 21.99
N ASP A 573 -16.45 15.86 22.07
CA ASP A 573 -15.28 15.42 22.85
C ASP A 573 -15.58 15.23 24.35
N SER A 574 -16.59 15.96 24.87
CA SER A 574 -17.08 15.84 26.25
C SER A 574 -18.04 14.68 26.49
N PHE A 575 -18.33 13.87 25.45
CA PHE A 575 -19.29 12.79 25.55
C PHE A 575 -18.78 11.65 26.45
N SER A 576 -19.57 11.25 27.44
CA SER A 576 -19.19 10.20 28.40
C SER A 576 -19.94 8.90 28.11
N TYR A 577 -19.20 7.91 27.59
CA TYR A 577 -19.74 6.58 27.32
C TYR A 577 -20.04 5.78 28.57
N GLN A 578 -19.42 6.11 29.71
CA GLN A 578 -19.63 5.43 31.01
C GLN A 578 -21.04 5.58 31.53
N GLN A 579 -21.72 6.68 31.22
CA GLN A 579 -23.09 6.96 31.64
C GLN A 579 -24.13 6.13 30.87
N LEU A 580 -23.74 5.51 29.77
CA LEU A 580 -24.63 4.73 28.90
C LEU A 580 -24.67 3.26 29.32
N THR A 581 -25.46 2.98 30.35
CA THR A 581 -25.61 1.60 30.86
C THR A 581 -26.28 0.64 29.87
N ALA A 582 -27.00 1.16 28.88
CA ALA A 582 -27.63 0.38 27.80
C ALA A 582 -26.63 -0.13 26.75
N LEU A 583 -25.42 0.45 26.66
CA LEU A 583 -24.37 -0.09 25.80
C LEU A 583 -23.86 -1.42 26.34
N SER A 584 -23.44 -2.31 25.38
CA SER A 584 -22.72 -3.52 25.78
C SER A 584 -21.42 -3.15 26.52
N ALA A 585 -21.00 -3.99 27.48
CA ALA A 585 -19.78 -3.73 28.25
C ALA A 585 -18.55 -3.59 27.34
N GLU A 586 -18.45 -4.42 26.28
CA GLU A 586 -17.39 -4.38 25.28
C GLU A 586 -17.42 -3.07 24.48
N ALA A 587 -18.60 -2.70 23.94
CA ALA A 587 -18.74 -1.46 23.17
C ALA A 587 -18.37 -0.24 24.01
N ARG A 588 -18.85 -0.15 25.25
CA ARG A 588 -18.56 0.94 26.16
C ARG A 588 -17.07 1.09 26.44
N GLN A 589 -16.36 -0.01 26.73
CA GLN A 589 -14.92 -0.01 26.97
C GLN A 589 -14.13 0.43 25.75
N LYS A 590 -14.48 -0.07 24.54
CA LYS A 590 -13.81 0.28 23.29
C LYS A 590 -14.08 1.71 22.85
N LEU A 591 -15.32 2.18 22.98
CA LEU A 591 -15.69 3.56 22.68
C LEU A 591 -14.96 4.56 23.60
N GLU A 592 -14.84 4.25 24.90
CA GLU A 592 -14.09 5.07 25.85
C GLU A 592 -12.58 5.11 25.52
N LYS A 593 -12.00 3.96 25.09
CA LYS A 593 -10.58 3.88 24.72
C LYS A 593 -10.29 4.60 23.41
N ILE A 594 -11.11 4.39 22.38
CA ILE A 594 -10.85 4.87 21.01
C ILE A 594 -11.30 6.31 20.82
N LYS A 595 -12.39 6.71 21.51
CA LYS A 595 -13.00 8.05 21.41
C LYS A 595 -13.26 8.48 19.97
N PRO A 596 -14.13 7.73 19.23
CA PRO A 596 -14.45 8.06 17.85
C PRO A 596 -15.08 9.46 17.76
N LYS A 597 -14.76 10.18 16.69
CA LYS A 597 -15.25 11.55 16.44
C LYS A 597 -16.66 11.58 15.87
N THR A 598 -17.12 10.49 15.23
CA THR A 598 -18.42 10.41 14.59
C THR A 598 -19.13 9.09 14.87
N LEU A 599 -20.45 9.06 14.67
CA LEU A 599 -21.24 7.83 14.80
C LEU A 599 -20.85 6.76 13.76
N GLY A 600 -20.50 7.17 12.54
CA GLY A 600 -20.01 6.24 11.53
C GLY A 600 -18.70 5.57 11.96
N GLN A 601 -17.77 6.32 12.54
CA GLN A 601 -16.54 5.78 13.13
C GLN A 601 -16.83 4.82 14.28
N ALA A 602 -17.73 5.21 15.18
CA ALA A 602 -18.15 4.36 16.29
C ALA A 602 -18.68 2.99 15.79
N GLY A 603 -19.49 2.99 14.73
CA GLY A 603 -20.06 1.77 14.15
C GLY A 603 -19.04 0.85 13.46
N ARG A 604 -17.84 1.34 13.13
CA ARG A 604 -16.75 0.56 12.55
C ARG A 604 -15.80 -0.06 13.58
N ILE A 605 -15.94 0.30 14.84
CA ILE A 605 -15.15 -0.29 15.92
C ILE A 605 -15.60 -1.75 16.13
N SER A 606 -14.64 -2.68 16.10
CA SER A 606 -14.92 -4.10 16.36
C SER A 606 -15.53 -4.29 17.75
N GLY A 607 -16.70 -4.94 17.83
CA GLY A 607 -17.44 -5.14 19.08
C GLY A 607 -18.45 -4.04 19.40
N VAL A 608 -18.59 -3.02 18.54
CA VAL A 608 -19.72 -2.07 18.57
C VAL A 608 -20.78 -2.54 17.57
N ASN A 609 -21.97 -2.81 18.03
CA ASN A 609 -23.07 -3.36 17.23
C ASN A 609 -24.01 -2.25 16.73
N PRO A 610 -24.84 -2.50 15.70
CA PRO A 610 -25.84 -1.54 15.25
C PRO A 610 -26.79 -1.05 16.34
N SER A 611 -27.11 -1.90 17.30
CA SER A 611 -27.91 -1.52 18.48
C SER A 611 -27.19 -0.51 19.39
N ASP A 612 -25.86 -0.65 19.56
CA ASP A 612 -25.06 0.32 20.32
C ASP A 612 -25.06 1.70 19.61
N ILE A 613 -25.00 1.72 18.29
CA ILE A 613 -25.10 2.97 17.50
C ILE A 613 -26.46 3.63 17.66
N GLN A 614 -27.55 2.85 17.65
CA GLN A 614 -28.90 3.39 17.90
C GLN A 614 -29.00 4.02 19.30
N ILE A 615 -28.41 3.39 20.31
CA ILE A 615 -28.36 3.94 21.66
C ILE A 615 -27.61 5.27 21.67
N LEU A 616 -26.45 5.34 21.02
CA LEU A 616 -25.68 6.59 20.88
C LEU A 616 -26.52 7.68 20.18
N MET A 617 -27.20 7.37 19.08
CA MET A 617 -28.06 8.31 18.35
C MET A 617 -29.16 8.89 19.25
N VAL A 618 -29.88 8.02 19.96
CA VAL A 618 -30.96 8.45 20.87
C VAL A 618 -30.42 9.35 21.98
N PHE A 619 -29.25 9.00 22.55
CA PHE A 619 -28.66 9.78 23.64
C PHE A 619 -28.10 11.13 23.16
N MET A 620 -27.71 11.23 21.91
CA MET A 620 -27.30 12.50 21.28
C MET A 620 -28.49 13.34 20.80
N GLY A 621 -29.73 12.89 21.00
CA GLY A 621 -30.94 13.59 20.56
C GLY A 621 -31.13 13.62 19.05
N ARG A 622 -30.73 12.57 18.36
CA ARG A 622 -30.72 12.46 16.90
C ARG A 622 -31.55 11.29 16.40
#